data_1894e553b9c225bf6981160534355545
#
_entry.id   1894e553b9c225bf6981160534355545
#
_cell.length_a   1.000
_cell.length_b   1.000
_cell.length_c   1.000
_cell.angle_alpha   90.00
_cell.angle_beta   90.00
_cell.angle_gamma   90.00
#
_symmetry.space_group_name_H-M   'P 1'
#
loop_
_entity.id
_entity.type
_entity.pdbx_description
1 polymer ?
#
loop_
_entity_poly.entity_id
_entity_poly.type
_entity_poly.pdbx_seq_one_letter_code
_entity_poly.pdbx_strand_id
1 'polypeptide(L)'
;MPQLGESIVEATIMSLKVKPGDNVAADQEVLEVETNKAVMGVTTTCGGVIREMRATEGQTVPVGYVLGLIEATAEEMERTGSKEWTGEQAPPAQEASKEPQKDDGAHFKTEGEFVEHTHAARASSGGLPVPTRRRGPQYLSPRIRSRMDDLGITEADLAYITGSGAGGRVTINDFENFISYVDGWPSKQASPMRMAVAGSMQRTWRRPIASASRPILMAPIMMHRKRHPRKPGYTLYFARAFALALAEAPESAGYMVGGKILTPRHIDLGIAVQVSDGVLVPVMRRLNESKLDDLIDEYNMIVAQARNRRLDDEHRGGGIATITNFGGFGLTNSTPMPLPSESLILGIGAVQKVPVWSDEVECFVPVEQAQMVASFDHRVVDGGDIGRLMQRIAFYIEHPELL
;
A
#
# COMPACT_ATOMS: atom_id res chain seq x y z
N MET A 1 -12.08 -21.04 18.21
CA MET A 1 -11.21 -19.87 18.26
C MET A 1 -11.47 -19.03 17.02
N PRO A 2 -11.82 -17.74 17.14
CA PRO A 2 -12.09 -16.89 15.99
C PRO A 2 -10.80 -16.59 15.21
N GLN A 3 -10.96 -16.13 13.97
CA GLN A 3 -9.82 -15.72 13.13
C GLN A 3 -9.30 -14.36 13.64
N LEU A 4 -8.12 -14.34 14.24
CA LEU A 4 -7.52 -13.16 14.88
C LEU A 4 -6.64 -12.32 13.94
N GLY A 5 -6.61 -12.66 12.63
CA GLY A 5 -5.87 -11.98 11.56
C GLY A 5 -5.60 -12.89 10.37
N GLU A 6 -5.26 -12.30 9.20
CA GLU A 6 -5.11 -13.04 7.92
C GLU A 6 -3.94 -14.05 7.87
N SER A 7 -3.03 -14.04 8.85
CA SER A 7 -1.84 -14.91 8.87
C SER A 7 -1.63 -15.67 10.19
N ILE A 8 -2.62 -15.70 11.09
CA ILE A 8 -2.53 -16.43 12.36
C ILE A 8 -3.19 -17.79 12.17
N VAL A 9 -2.41 -18.86 12.26
CA VAL A 9 -2.87 -20.23 12.10
C VAL A 9 -3.20 -20.87 13.45
N GLU A 10 -2.46 -20.50 14.50
CA GLU A 10 -2.57 -21.00 15.87
C GLU A 10 -2.26 -19.92 16.89
N ALA A 11 -2.72 -20.08 18.13
CA ALA A 11 -2.40 -19.21 19.25
C ALA A 11 -2.34 -19.99 20.56
N THR A 12 -1.54 -19.51 21.51
CA THR A 12 -1.39 -20.11 22.85
C THR A 12 -2.29 -19.36 23.86
N ILE A 13 -3.06 -20.09 24.65
CA ILE A 13 -3.96 -19.51 25.66
C ILE A 13 -3.11 -19.07 26.87
N MET A 14 -3.14 -17.78 27.17
CA MET A 14 -2.37 -17.18 28.26
C MET A 14 -3.13 -17.18 29.59
N SER A 15 -4.39 -16.77 29.55
CA SER A 15 -5.24 -16.70 30.75
C SER A 15 -6.71 -16.90 30.42
N LEU A 16 -7.45 -17.52 31.36
CA LEU A 16 -8.90 -17.66 31.33
C LEU A 16 -9.53 -16.65 32.28
N LYS A 17 -10.38 -15.73 31.76
CA LYS A 17 -11.03 -14.69 32.56
C LYS A 17 -12.38 -15.09 33.11
N VAL A 18 -12.89 -16.26 32.71
CA VAL A 18 -14.23 -16.77 33.07
C VAL A 18 -14.16 -18.28 33.39
N LYS A 19 -15.14 -18.75 34.18
CA LYS A 19 -15.24 -20.16 34.60
C LYS A 19 -16.60 -20.73 34.18
N PRO A 20 -16.72 -22.08 34.09
CA PRO A 20 -18.02 -22.72 33.92
C PRO A 20 -19.01 -22.28 35.01
N GLY A 21 -20.20 -21.88 34.61
CA GLY A 21 -21.22 -21.31 35.48
C GLY A 21 -21.30 -19.78 35.48
N ASP A 22 -20.30 -19.08 34.95
CA ASP A 22 -20.33 -17.61 34.87
C ASP A 22 -21.32 -17.13 33.78
N ASN A 23 -22.01 -16.04 34.08
CA ASN A 23 -22.87 -15.35 33.13
C ASN A 23 -22.07 -14.27 32.38
N VAL A 24 -22.04 -14.34 31.07
CA VAL A 24 -21.29 -13.42 30.21
C VAL A 24 -22.21 -12.66 29.27
N ALA A 25 -21.83 -11.41 29.00
CA ALA A 25 -22.52 -10.59 28.00
C ALA A 25 -21.92 -10.84 26.59
N ALA A 26 -22.67 -10.50 25.56
CA ALA A 26 -22.13 -10.48 24.20
C ALA A 26 -20.95 -9.50 24.11
N ASP A 27 -19.89 -9.89 23.39
CA ASP A 27 -18.63 -9.15 23.26
C ASP A 27 -17.80 -9.00 24.56
N GLN A 28 -18.12 -9.76 25.58
CA GLN A 28 -17.31 -9.83 26.80
C GLN A 28 -16.05 -10.67 26.56
N GLU A 29 -14.90 -10.17 27.02
CA GLU A 29 -13.64 -10.88 26.93
C GLU A 29 -13.60 -12.07 27.90
N VAL A 30 -13.35 -13.27 27.37
CA VAL A 30 -13.38 -14.54 28.14
C VAL A 30 -12.03 -15.18 28.34
N LEU A 31 -11.06 -14.90 27.47
CA LEU A 31 -9.70 -15.39 27.61
C LEU A 31 -8.71 -14.52 26.80
N GLU A 32 -7.44 -14.62 27.13
CA GLU A 32 -6.34 -13.99 26.41
C GLU A 32 -5.51 -15.06 25.70
N VAL A 33 -5.11 -14.77 24.47
CA VAL A 33 -4.24 -15.62 23.66
C VAL A 33 -3.02 -14.85 23.21
N GLU A 34 -1.88 -15.53 23.20
CA GLU A 34 -0.65 -15.05 22.62
C GLU A 34 -0.48 -15.62 21.22
N THR A 35 -0.19 -14.75 20.27
CA THR A 35 0.15 -15.08 18.89
C THR A 35 1.59 -14.69 18.63
N ASN A 36 2.16 -15.10 17.51
CA ASN A 36 3.51 -14.69 17.09
C ASN A 36 3.71 -13.17 16.91
N LYS A 37 2.62 -12.36 17.02
CA LYS A 37 2.67 -10.91 16.81
C LYS A 37 2.20 -10.08 18.00
N ALA A 38 1.30 -10.59 18.84
CA ALA A 38 0.74 -9.85 19.99
C ALA A 38 -0.10 -10.75 20.89
N VAL A 39 -0.33 -10.28 22.13
CA VAL A 39 -1.34 -10.84 23.03
C VAL A 39 -2.69 -10.19 22.71
N MET A 40 -3.74 -11.00 22.56
CA MET A 40 -5.08 -10.55 22.15
C MET A 40 -6.17 -11.18 23.03
N GLY A 41 -7.17 -10.37 23.37
CA GLY A 41 -8.37 -10.87 24.04
C GLY A 41 -9.36 -11.54 23.07
N VAL A 42 -9.91 -12.67 23.46
CA VAL A 42 -11.00 -13.34 22.74
C VAL A 42 -12.31 -13.07 23.46
N THR A 43 -13.31 -12.57 22.69
CA THR A 43 -14.62 -12.19 23.21
C THR A 43 -15.68 -13.21 22.82
N THR A 44 -16.80 -13.25 23.60
CA THR A 44 -17.98 -14.07 23.30
C THR A 44 -18.72 -13.53 22.08
N THR A 45 -19.37 -14.41 21.33
CA THR A 45 -20.27 -14.04 20.23
C THR A 45 -21.68 -13.73 20.69
N CYS A 46 -22.12 -14.28 21.82
CA CYS A 46 -23.46 -14.09 22.38
C CYS A 46 -23.38 -14.04 23.90
N GLY A 47 -24.41 -13.44 24.53
CA GLY A 47 -24.61 -13.47 25.98
C GLY A 47 -25.22 -14.81 26.42
N GLY A 48 -24.89 -15.23 27.64
CA GLY A 48 -25.43 -16.47 28.23
C GLY A 48 -24.56 -17.01 29.34
N VAL A 49 -24.85 -18.24 29.78
CA VAL A 49 -24.10 -18.93 30.85
C VAL A 49 -23.09 -19.87 30.23
N ILE A 50 -21.82 -19.81 30.67
CA ILE A 50 -20.77 -20.72 30.21
C ILE A 50 -21.07 -22.11 30.79
N ARG A 51 -21.36 -23.06 29.92
CA ARG A 51 -21.67 -24.43 30.31
C ARG A 51 -20.39 -25.28 30.46
N GLU A 52 -19.48 -25.14 29.51
CA GLU A 52 -18.24 -25.92 29.47
C GLU A 52 -17.11 -25.06 28.91
N MET A 53 -15.92 -25.13 29.50
CA MET A 53 -14.70 -24.56 28.98
C MET A 53 -13.79 -25.72 28.56
N ARG A 54 -13.41 -25.77 27.25
CA ARG A 54 -12.54 -26.80 26.67
C ARG A 54 -11.10 -26.33 26.49
N ALA A 55 -10.89 -25.04 26.58
CA ALA A 55 -9.59 -24.42 26.54
C ALA A 55 -8.92 -24.46 27.91
N THR A 56 -7.60 -24.74 27.94
CA THR A 56 -6.77 -24.70 29.15
C THR A 56 -5.62 -23.72 28.98
N GLU A 57 -5.19 -23.07 30.09
CA GLU A 57 -4.04 -22.18 30.07
C GLU A 57 -2.77 -22.92 29.63
N GLY A 58 -1.95 -22.27 28.80
CA GLY A 58 -0.73 -22.84 28.20
C GLY A 58 -0.98 -23.74 26.99
N GLN A 59 -2.24 -23.98 26.58
CA GLN A 59 -2.58 -24.80 25.41
C GLN A 59 -2.47 -23.99 24.11
N THR A 60 -1.77 -24.51 23.10
CA THR A 60 -1.78 -23.97 21.74
C THR A 60 -2.92 -24.59 20.94
N VAL A 61 -3.77 -23.75 20.38
CA VAL A 61 -4.97 -24.17 19.63
C VAL A 61 -5.04 -23.52 18.26
N PRO A 62 -5.44 -24.26 17.21
CA PRO A 62 -5.61 -23.70 15.87
C PRO A 62 -6.87 -22.81 15.77
N VAL A 63 -6.89 -21.95 14.76
CA VAL A 63 -8.11 -21.21 14.37
C VAL A 63 -9.22 -22.18 14.04
N GLY A 64 -10.45 -21.90 14.52
CA GLY A 64 -11.60 -22.81 14.39
C GLY A 64 -11.78 -23.78 15.57
N TYR A 65 -10.79 -23.87 16.51
CA TYR A 65 -10.95 -24.72 17.69
C TYR A 65 -12.09 -24.23 18.59
N VAL A 66 -12.89 -25.14 19.14
CA VAL A 66 -14.00 -24.84 20.06
C VAL A 66 -13.45 -24.58 21.46
N LEU A 67 -13.42 -23.33 21.88
CA LEU A 67 -12.84 -22.90 23.17
C LEU A 67 -13.75 -23.24 24.38
N GLY A 68 -15.07 -23.20 24.17
CA GLY A 68 -16.08 -23.49 25.18
C GLY A 68 -17.49 -23.45 24.62
N LEU A 69 -18.47 -23.79 25.42
CA LEU A 69 -19.90 -23.81 25.09
C LEU A 69 -20.65 -22.82 26.01
N ILE A 70 -21.51 -22.01 25.40
CA ILE A 70 -22.36 -21.04 26.07
C ILE A 70 -23.82 -21.45 25.87
N GLU A 71 -24.60 -21.47 26.93
CA GLU A 71 -26.05 -21.68 26.90
C GLU A 71 -26.71 -20.29 26.77
N ALA A 72 -27.25 -19.99 25.58
CA ALA A 72 -27.89 -18.75 25.24
C ALA A 72 -29.39 -18.96 24.97
N THR A 73 -30.21 -17.91 25.15
CA THR A 73 -31.63 -17.95 24.78
C THR A 73 -31.83 -17.88 23.27
N ALA A 74 -32.96 -18.42 22.77
CA ALA A 74 -33.25 -18.41 21.32
C ALA A 74 -33.28 -16.97 20.75
N GLU A 75 -33.77 -16.00 21.53
CA GLU A 75 -33.78 -14.56 21.15
C GLU A 75 -32.37 -13.98 21.02
N GLU A 76 -31.42 -14.37 21.88
CA GLU A 76 -30.01 -13.95 21.84
C GLU A 76 -29.28 -14.56 20.67
N MET A 77 -29.56 -15.82 20.37
CA MET A 77 -28.96 -16.53 19.20
C MET A 77 -29.43 -15.91 17.88
N GLU A 78 -30.70 -15.54 17.77
CA GLU A 78 -31.24 -14.88 16.56
C GLU A 78 -30.69 -13.46 16.41
N ARG A 79 -30.55 -12.72 17.53
CA ARG A 79 -29.98 -11.36 17.55
C ARG A 79 -28.50 -11.31 17.14
N THR A 80 -27.71 -12.32 17.51
CA THR A 80 -26.26 -12.37 17.26
C THR A 80 -25.88 -13.19 16.03
N GLY A 81 -26.83 -13.89 15.41
CA GLY A 81 -26.58 -14.82 14.28
C GLY A 81 -25.74 -16.03 14.64
N SER A 82 -25.70 -16.38 15.94
CA SER A 82 -24.96 -17.53 16.43
C SER A 82 -25.64 -18.84 16.04
N LYS A 83 -24.85 -19.87 15.72
CA LYS A 83 -25.38 -21.19 15.32
C LYS A 83 -25.31 -22.16 16.47
N GLU A 84 -26.30 -23.06 16.54
CA GLU A 84 -26.31 -24.19 17.45
C GLU A 84 -25.13 -25.14 17.14
N TRP A 85 -24.42 -25.58 18.18
CA TRP A 85 -23.29 -26.47 17.99
C TRP A 85 -23.77 -27.93 17.81
N THR A 86 -23.48 -28.54 16.65
CA THR A 86 -23.94 -29.87 16.28
C THR A 86 -22.95 -31.01 16.58
N GLY A 87 -21.82 -30.74 17.26
CA GLY A 87 -20.92 -31.79 17.76
C GLY A 87 -19.78 -32.20 16.85
N GLU A 88 -19.68 -31.71 15.61
CA GLU A 88 -18.56 -32.01 14.72
C GLU A 88 -17.36 -31.06 14.97
N GLN A 89 -16.22 -31.65 15.33
CA GLN A 89 -14.92 -30.94 15.31
C GLN A 89 -14.39 -30.88 13.88
N ALA A 90 -13.91 -29.73 13.45
CA ALA A 90 -13.13 -29.66 12.24
C ALA A 90 -11.85 -30.53 12.38
N PRO A 91 -11.47 -31.30 11.33
CA PRO A 91 -10.34 -32.21 11.40
C PRO A 91 -9.03 -31.44 11.66
N PRO A 92 -8.10 -32.01 12.45
CA PRO A 92 -6.81 -31.40 12.69
C PRO A 92 -6.03 -31.30 11.39
N ALA A 93 -5.45 -30.13 11.13
CA ALA A 93 -4.54 -29.93 10.00
C ALA A 93 -3.34 -30.87 10.13
N GLN A 94 -3.06 -31.65 9.09
CA GLN A 94 -1.95 -32.58 9.01
C GLN A 94 -0.63 -31.86 9.18
N GLU A 95 0.20 -32.38 10.09
CA GLU A 95 1.59 -32.00 10.29
C GLU A 95 2.39 -32.18 9.01
N ALA A 96 2.89 -31.09 8.44
CA ALA A 96 3.95 -31.12 7.44
C ALA A 96 5.28 -30.90 8.15
N SER A 97 5.93 -32.00 8.52
CA SER A 97 7.33 -32.03 8.94
C SER A 97 8.23 -31.58 7.79
N LYS A 98 8.91 -30.45 7.97
CA LYS A 98 10.14 -30.12 7.23
C LYS A 98 11.16 -29.50 8.19
N GLU A 99 12.28 -30.20 8.29
CA GLU A 99 13.50 -29.77 8.98
C GLU A 99 14.03 -28.44 8.38
N PRO A 100 14.64 -27.56 9.20
CA PRO A 100 15.20 -26.32 8.71
C PRO A 100 16.57 -26.56 8.05
N GLN A 101 16.69 -26.26 6.77
CA GLN A 101 17.99 -26.05 6.13
C GLN A 101 18.63 -24.78 6.68
N LYS A 102 19.87 -24.92 7.12
CA LYS A 102 20.73 -23.79 7.52
C LYS A 102 21.06 -22.98 6.27
N ASP A 103 20.74 -21.70 6.32
CA ASP A 103 21.21 -20.71 5.34
C ASP A 103 22.11 -19.71 6.08
N ASP A 104 23.37 -19.65 5.66
CA ASP A 104 24.37 -18.73 6.18
C ASP A 104 24.17 -17.35 5.53
N GLY A 105 23.32 -16.54 6.12
CA GLY A 105 23.03 -15.17 5.69
C GLY A 105 23.30 -14.14 6.79
N ALA A 106 24.15 -13.19 6.49
CA ALA A 106 24.70 -12.13 7.32
C ALA A 106 23.76 -11.56 8.39
N HIS A 107 24.15 -11.76 9.65
CA HIS A 107 23.52 -11.11 10.81
C HIS A 107 23.97 -9.66 10.93
N PHE A 108 23.06 -8.71 10.74
CA PHE A 108 23.21 -7.37 11.25
C PHE A 108 22.93 -7.39 12.78
N LYS A 109 23.97 -7.27 13.57
CA LYS A 109 23.83 -6.94 15.01
C LYS A 109 23.66 -5.44 15.14
N THR A 110 22.47 -5.01 15.52
CA THR A 110 22.25 -3.68 16.10
C THR A 110 22.25 -3.84 17.61
N GLU A 111 23.39 -3.57 18.25
CA GLU A 111 23.43 -3.30 19.69
C GLU A 111 23.06 -1.83 19.88
N GLY A 112 21.87 -1.58 20.39
CA GLY A 112 21.41 -0.29 20.88
C GLY A 112 20.69 -0.50 22.19
N GLU A 113 21.29 -0.10 23.30
CA GLU A 113 20.63 -0.07 24.60
C GLU A 113 19.42 0.85 24.54
N PHE A 114 18.21 0.28 24.72
CA PHE A 114 16.99 1.05 24.93
C PHE A 114 16.99 1.54 26.40
N VAL A 115 17.15 2.85 26.56
CA VAL A 115 16.86 3.52 27.83
C VAL A 115 15.34 3.70 27.92
N GLU A 116 14.73 2.99 28.88
CA GLU A 116 13.32 3.22 29.22
C GLU A 116 13.13 4.64 29.80
N HIS A 117 12.55 5.53 29.02
CA HIS A 117 11.99 6.77 29.54
C HIS A 117 10.49 6.57 29.82
N THR A 118 10.17 6.24 31.06
CA THR A 118 8.81 6.32 31.60
C THR A 118 8.40 7.79 31.75
N HIS A 119 7.79 8.37 30.73
CA HIS A 119 7.02 9.60 30.86
C HIS A 119 5.55 9.29 30.69
N ALA A 120 4.84 9.31 31.84
CA ALA A 120 3.39 9.39 31.85
C ALA A 120 2.95 10.74 31.22
N ALA A 121 2.60 10.71 29.93
CA ALA A 121 2.04 11.85 29.25
C ALA A 121 0.59 12.04 29.68
N ARG A 122 0.31 13.12 30.42
CA ARG A 122 -1.04 13.63 30.63
C ARG A 122 -1.67 13.94 29.28
N ALA A 123 -2.84 13.35 29.02
CA ALA A 123 -3.66 13.67 27.86
C ALA A 123 -4.02 15.16 27.86
N SER A 124 -3.47 15.94 26.94
CA SER A 124 -3.95 17.28 26.62
C SER A 124 -5.13 17.16 25.67
N SER A 125 -6.29 17.61 26.13
CA SER A 125 -7.51 17.78 25.33
C SER A 125 -7.28 18.89 24.31
N GLY A 126 -7.09 18.56 23.02
CA GLY A 126 -6.94 19.57 21.97
C GLY A 126 -6.37 19.10 20.64
N GLY A 127 -6.19 17.80 20.41
CA GLY A 127 -5.83 17.26 19.11
C GLY A 127 -7.04 16.80 18.31
N LEU A 128 -6.98 16.92 16.98
CA LEU A 128 -7.94 16.29 16.08
C LEU A 128 -8.12 14.82 16.49
N PRO A 129 -9.36 14.30 16.57
CA PRO A 129 -9.59 12.93 16.99
C PRO A 129 -8.90 11.97 16.01
N VAL A 130 -7.85 11.31 16.50
CA VAL A 130 -7.23 10.19 15.79
C VAL A 130 -8.30 9.10 15.70
N PRO A 131 -8.59 8.55 14.52
CA PRO A 131 -9.61 7.52 14.39
C PRO A 131 -9.20 6.31 15.24
N THR A 132 -9.90 6.08 16.33
CA THR A 132 -9.75 4.88 17.13
C THR A 132 -10.15 3.67 16.29
N ARG A 133 -9.27 2.71 16.20
CA ARG A 133 -9.34 1.37 15.59
C ARG A 133 -10.73 0.97 15.08
N ARG A 134 -10.86 0.92 13.74
CA ARG A 134 -12.02 0.30 13.09
C ARG A 134 -11.95 -1.21 13.26
N ARG A 135 -12.88 -1.79 14.02
CA ARG A 135 -13.10 -3.23 14.05
C ARG A 135 -14.25 -3.58 13.09
N GLY A 136 -13.97 -4.52 12.17
CA GLY A 136 -14.96 -5.19 11.34
C GLY A 136 -15.36 -4.49 10.03
N PRO A 137 -16.01 -5.22 9.11
CA PRO A 137 -16.54 -4.65 7.87
C PRO A 137 -17.58 -3.58 8.24
N GLN A 138 -17.41 -2.38 7.72
CA GLN A 138 -18.34 -1.30 7.95
C GLN A 138 -19.66 -1.63 7.26
N TYR A 139 -20.61 -2.15 8.01
CA TYR A 139 -21.97 -2.29 7.52
C TYR A 139 -22.56 -0.88 7.37
N LEU A 140 -22.68 -0.44 6.14
CA LEU A 140 -23.41 0.76 5.78
C LEU A 140 -24.87 0.39 5.53
N SER A 141 -25.79 1.05 6.25
CA SER A 141 -27.20 0.83 6.00
C SER A 141 -27.58 1.23 4.56
N PRO A 142 -28.59 0.60 3.94
CA PRO A 142 -29.04 1.00 2.61
C PRO A 142 -29.38 2.49 2.49
N ARG A 143 -29.92 3.07 3.56
CA ARG A 143 -30.25 4.50 3.64
C ARG A 143 -29.01 5.39 3.57
N ILE A 144 -27.92 5.02 4.26
CA ILE A 144 -26.65 5.76 4.19
C ILE A 144 -26.07 5.63 2.78
N ARG A 145 -26.08 4.43 2.17
CA ARG A 145 -25.57 4.21 0.81
C ARG A 145 -26.31 5.07 -0.22
N SER A 146 -27.65 5.06 -0.17
CA SER A 146 -28.45 5.91 -1.07
C SER A 146 -28.09 7.39 -0.91
N ARG A 147 -27.93 7.85 0.34
CA ARG A 147 -27.58 9.23 0.62
C ARG A 147 -26.15 9.60 0.19
N MET A 148 -25.22 8.66 0.30
CA MET A 148 -23.85 8.80 -0.21
C MET A 148 -23.83 8.92 -1.75
N ASP A 149 -24.61 8.07 -2.43
CA ASP A 149 -24.73 8.11 -3.89
C ASP A 149 -25.31 9.45 -4.37
N ASP A 150 -26.35 9.96 -3.71
CA ASP A 150 -26.97 11.27 -3.99
C ASP A 150 -25.97 12.42 -3.86
N LEU A 151 -25.04 12.35 -2.91
CA LEU A 151 -24.05 13.39 -2.61
C LEU A 151 -22.69 13.14 -3.28
N GLY A 152 -22.49 12.01 -3.96
CA GLY A 152 -21.21 11.63 -4.54
C GLY A 152 -20.12 11.33 -3.49
N ILE A 153 -20.53 10.95 -2.26
CA ILE A 153 -19.64 10.63 -1.14
C ILE A 153 -19.21 9.17 -1.21
N THR A 154 -17.93 8.90 -0.95
CA THR A 154 -17.35 7.56 -0.99
C THR A 154 -17.12 7.00 0.42
N GLU A 155 -16.90 5.68 0.55
CA GLU A 155 -16.57 5.06 1.84
C GLU A 155 -15.31 5.66 2.49
N ALA A 156 -14.37 6.16 1.69
CA ALA A 156 -13.17 6.82 2.19
C ALA A 156 -13.48 8.11 2.96
N ASP A 157 -14.53 8.83 2.54
CA ASP A 157 -14.95 10.09 3.16
C ASP A 157 -15.60 9.85 4.53
N LEU A 158 -16.16 8.67 4.76
CA LEU A 158 -16.70 8.26 6.06
C LEU A 158 -15.62 8.11 7.15
N ALA A 159 -14.34 8.07 6.75
CA ALA A 159 -13.23 8.00 7.70
C ALA A 159 -13.21 9.15 8.69
N TYR A 160 -13.78 10.28 8.33
CA TYR A 160 -13.87 11.48 9.15
C TYR A 160 -15.05 11.49 10.12
N ILE A 161 -15.98 10.51 10.02
CA ILE A 161 -17.19 10.46 10.83
C ILE A 161 -16.97 9.52 12.02
N THR A 162 -17.14 10.04 13.23
CA THR A 162 -17.17 9.22 14.44
C THR A 162 -18.55 8.57 14.55
N GLY A 163 -18.61 7.23 14.48
CA GLY A 163 -19.88 6.51 14.58
C GLY A 163 -20.36 6.41 16.03
N SER A 164 -21.62 6.78 16.28
CA SER A 164 -22.29 6.68 17.59
C SER A 164 -23.02 5.35 17.80
N GLY A 165 -23.15 4.54 16.76
CA GLY A 165 -23.83 3.23 16.81
C GLY A 165 -23.01 2.14 17.48
N ALA A 166 -23.64 0.99 17.73
CA ALA A 166 -23.02 -0.17 18.35
C ALA A 166 -21.72 -0.57 17.62
N GLY A 167 -20.63 -0.77 18.38
CA GLY A 167 -19.31 -1.09 17.83
C GLY A 167 -18.66 0.05 17.03
N GLY A 168 -19.05 1.31 17.22
CA GLY A 168 -18.52 2.46 16.49
C GLY A 168 -19.07 2.59 15.07
N ARG A 169 -20.23 2.01 14.79
CA ARG A 169 -20.90 2.09 13.49
C ARG A 169 -21.42 3.51 13.22
N VAL A 170 -21.20 4.01 12.00
CA VAL A 170 -21.78 5.27 11.54
C VAL A 170 -23.29 5.10 11.38
N THR A 171 -24.08 5.91 12.10
CA THR A 171 -25.53 5.98 11.95
C THR A 171 -25.90 7.04 10.91
N ILE A 172 -27.17 7.01 10.45
CA ILE A 172 -27.65 8.06 9.55
C ILE A 172 -27.59 9.46 10.18
N ASN A 173 -27.81 9.55 11.50
CA ASN A 173 -27.72 10.81 12.22
C ASN A 173 -26.28 11.34 12.27
N ASP A 174 -25.29 10.47 12.50
CA ASP A 174 -23.88 10.86 12.47
C ASP A 174 -23.50 11.39 11.07
N PHE A 175 -23.99 10.72 10.02
CA PHE A 175 -23.78 11.12 8.65
C PHE A 175 -24.39 12.50 8.35
N GLU A 176 -25.68 12.73 8.65
CA GLU A 176 -26.33 14.01 8.40
C GLU A 176 -25.75 15.14 9.27
N ASN A 177 -25.34 14.86 10.51
CA ASN A 177 -24.63 15.83 11.34
C ASN A 177 -23.29 16.22 10.72
N PHE A 178 -22.55 15.27 10.17
CA PHE A 178 -21.30 15.55 9.45
C PHE A 178 -21.57 16.40 8.20
N ILE A 179 -22.57 16.07 7.39
CA ILE A 179 -22.94 16.87 6.21
C ILE A 179 -23.27 18.30 6.62
N SER A 180 -24.12 18.48 7.63
CA SER A 180 -24.51 19.81 8.14
C SER A 180 -23.29 20.59 8.65
N TYR A 181 -22.32 19.91 9.27
CA TYR A 181 -21.08 20.53 9.74
C TYR A 181 -20.22 21.02 8.59
N VAL A 182 -20.01 20.19 7.54
CA VAL A 182 -19.16 20.56 6.41
C VAL A 182 -19.79 21.56 5.46
N ASP A 183 -21.13 21.63 5.40
CA ASP A 183 -21.86 22.62 4.58
C ASP A 183 -21.56 24.07 5.00
N GLY A 184 -21.19 24.29 6.26
CA GLY A 184 -20.75 25.60 6.76
C GLY A 184 -19.33 26.00 6.35
N TRP A 185 -18.57 25.12 5.71
CA TRP A 185 -17.16 25.37 5.35
C TRP A 185 -17.04 25.98 3.95
N PRO A 186 -16.06 26.92 3.72
CA PRO A 186 -15.76 27.37 2.38
C PRO A 186 -15.40 26.19 1.50
N SER A 187 -16.16 25.95 0.45
CA SER A 187 -15.98 24.81 -0.45
C SER A 187 -15.76 25.24 -1.89
N LYS A 188 -15.06 24.41 -2.65
CA LYS A 188 -14.88 24.53 -4.09
C LYS A 188 -15.18 23.20 -4.75
N GLN A 189 -16.05 23.23 -5.75
CA GLN A 189 -16.33 22.02 -6.51
C GLN A 189 -15.07 21.50 -7.22
N ALA A 190 -14.78 20.21 -7.07
CA ALA A 190 -13.66 19.57 -7.74
C ALA A 190 -13.90 19.55 -9.26
N SER A 191 -12.84 19.83 -10.04
CA SER A 191 -12.92 19.71 -11.50
C SER A 191 -13.14 18.25 -11.92
N PRO A 192 -13.72 17.99 -13.11
CA PRO A 192 -13.85 16.63 -13.64
C PRO A 192 -12.52 15.88 -13.68
N MET A 193 -11.42 16.56 -13.99
CA MET A 193 -10.08 15.99 -13.96
C MET A 193 -9.68 15.59 -12.55
N ARG A 194 -9.95 16.42 -11.54
CA ARG A 194 -9.65 16.10 -10.13
C ARG A 194 -10.45 14.89 -9.65
N MET A 195 -11.72 14.79 -10.04
CA MET A 195 -12.56 13.63 -9.72
C MET A 195 -12.06 12.35 -10.38
N ALA A 196 -11.61 12.42 -11.65
CA ALA A 196 -11.02 11.28 -12.35
C ALA A 196 -9.72 10.80 -11.67
N VAL A 197 -8.85 11.74 -11.23
CA VAL A 197 -7.63 11.43 -10.47
C VAL A 197 -7.98 10.79 -9.14
N ALA A 198 -8.93 11.34 -8.38
CA ALA A 198 -9.38 10.79 -7.10
C ALA A 198 -9.87 9.34 -7.25
N GLY A 199 -10.74 9.06 -8.22
CA GLY A 199 -11.21 7.71 -8.52
C GLY A 199 -10.09 6.74 -8.93
N SER A 200 -9.09 7.22 -9.69
CA SER A 200 -7.92 6.43 -10.05
C SER A 200 -7.09 6.08 -8.81
N MET A 201 -6.79 7.05 -7.96
CA MET A 201 -6.00 6.84 -6.75
C MET A 201 -6.69 5.91 -5.76
N GLN A 202 -8.01 6.04 -5.58
CA GLN A 202 -8.79 5.12 -4.74
C GLN A 202 -8.70 3.67 -5.24
N ARG A 203 -8.76 3.44 -6.56
CA ARG A 203 -8.61 2.09 -7.13
C ARG A 203 -7.22 1.53 -6.91
N THR A 204 -6.18 2.34 -7.08
CA THR A 204 -4.79 1.93 -6.84
C THR A 204 -4.55 1.63 -5.36
N TRP A 205 -5.07 2.46 -4.46
CA TRP A 205 -4.90 2.30 -3.00
C TRP A 205 -5.46 0.99 -2.44
N ARG A 206 -6.38 0.34 -3.15
CA ARG A 206 -6.90 -1.00 -2.77
C ARG A 206 -5.89 -2.13 -2.94
N ARG A 207 -4.78 -1.87 -3.60
CA ARG A 207 -3.69 -2.83 -3.81
C ARG A 207 -2.57 -2.61 -2.78
N PRO A 208 -1.85 -3.65 -2.36
CA PRO A 208 -0.68 -3.50 -1.48
C PRO A 208 0.48 -2.88 -2.26
N ILE A 209 0.53 -1.55 -2.30
CA ILE A 209 1.62 -0.80 -2.94
C ILE A 209 2.77 -0.65 -1.96
N ALA A 210 3.95 -1.11 -2.37
CA ALA A 210 5.22 -0.88 -1.67
C ALA A 210 6.08 0.10 -2.47
N SER A 211 7.08 0.70 -1.83
CA SER A 211 8.04 1.59 -2.47
C SER A 211 9.46 1.25 -2.03
N ALA A 212 10.37 1.27 -3.00
CA ALA A 212 11.81 1.16 -2.78
C ALA A 212 12.51 2.38 -3.39
N SER A 213 13.59 2.84 -2.76
CA SER A 213 14.38 3.97 -3.27
C SER A 213 15.85 3.64 -3.33
N ARG A 214 16.53 4.23 -4.30
CA ARG A 214 17.96 4.10 -4.50
C ARG A 214 18.55 5.43 -4.96
N PRO A 215 19.69 5.86 -4.38
CA PRO A 215 20.46 6.97 -4.92
C PRO A 215 21.09 6.60 -6.27
N ILE A 216 21.16 7.56 -7.18
CA ILE A 216 21.78 7.40 -8.50
C ILE A 216 22.70 8.55 -8.82
N LEU A 217 23.88 8.26 -9.35
CA LEU A 217 24.84 9.26 -9.79
C LEU A 217 24.40 9.89 -11.11
N MET A 218 24.34 11.21 -11.13
CA MET A 218 23.83 11.97 -12.28
C MET A 218 24.92 12.43 -13.23
N ALA A 219 26.19 12.45 -12.78
CA ALA A 219 27.31 12.98 -13.55
C ALA A 219 27.44 12.36 -14.95
N PRO A 220 27.30 11.02 -15.19
CA PRO A 220 27.44 10.44 -16.52
C PRO A 220 26.42 11.01 -17.51
N ILE A 221 25.13 11.02 -17.18
CA ILE A 221 24.10 11.56 -18.10
C ILE A 221 24.18 13.09 -18.22
N MET A 222 24.63 13.80 -17.17
CA MET A 222 24.86 15.25 -17.26
C MET A 222 25.98 15.58 -18.24
N MET A 223 27.09 14.83 -18.22
CA MET A 223 28.19 14.99 -19.15
C MET A 223 27.79 14.61 -20.58
N HIS A 224 27.09 13.47 -20.74
CA HIS A 224 26.58 13.06 -22.04
C HIS A 224 25.64 14.12 -22.63
N ARG A 225 24.66 14.57 -21.87
CA ARG A 225 23.72 15.64 -22.27
C ARG A 225 24.45 16.95 -22.64
N LYS A 226 25.49 17.35 -21.90
CA LYS A 226 26.27 18.55 -22.20
C LYS A 226 26.94 18.50 -23.56
N ARG A 227 27.40 17.31 -23.98
CA ARG A 227 28.04 17.05 -25.28
C ARG A 227 27.04 16.83 -26.39
N HIS A 228 25.83 16.40 -26.06
CA HIS A 228 24.78 16.06 -27.02
C HIS A 228 24.21 17.30 -27.70
N PRO A 229 24.17 17.40 -29.05
CA PRO A 229 23.74 18.60 -29.76
C PRO A 229 22.27 18.99 -29.45
N ARG A 230 21.38 18.02 -29.28
CA ARG A 230 19.94 18.22 -29.03
C ARG A 230 19.57 18.32 -27.54
N LYS A 231 20.50 18.06 -26.63
CA LYS A 231 20.36 18.17 -25.17
C LYS A 231 19.07 17.55 -24.62
N PRO A 232 18.82 16.23 -24.78
CA PRO A 232 17.58 15.58 -24.33
C PRO A 232 17.28 15.84 -22.85
N GLY A 233 16.00 15.85 -22.46
CA GLY A 233 15.59 15.99 -21.07
C GLY A 233 16.01 14.79 -20.22
N TYR A 234 16.35 14.99 -18.94
CA TYR A 234 16.74 13.87 -18.05
C TYR A 234 15.64 12.81 -17.95
N THR A 235 14.37 13.21 -17.96
CA THR A 235 13.24 12.25 -17.93
C THR A 235 13.31 11.27 -19.11
N LEU A 236 13.74 11.70 -20.30
CA LEU A 236 13.86 10.81 -21.44
C LEU A 236 15.02 9.81 -21.28
N TYR A 237 16.15 10.22 -20.69
CA TYR A 237 17.24 9.28 -20.33
C TYR A 237 16.73 8.17 -19.41
N PHE A 238 16.03 8.55 -18.35
CA PHE A 238 15.45 7.59 -17.40
C PHE A 238 14.34 6.74 -18.02
N ALA A 239 13.49 7.31 -18.87
CA ALA A 239 12.45 6.56 -19.56
C ALA A 239 13.08 5.48 -20.47
N ARG A 240 14.13 5.83 -21.22
CA ARG A 240 14.83 4.87 -22.08
C ARG A 240 15.57 3.81 -21.26
N ALA A 241 16.28 4.19 -20.20
CA ALA A 241 16.95 3.25 -19.30
C ALA A 241 15.95 2.30 -18.64
N PHE A 242 14.80 2.81 -18.21
CA PHE A 242 13.71 2.03 -17.63
C PHE A 242 13.11 1.04 -18.65
N ALA A 243 12.90 1.50 -19.89
CA ALA A 243 12.39 0.64 -20.95
C ALA A 243 13.35 -0.51 -21.28
N LEU A 244 14.65 -0.24 -21.32
CA LEU A 244 15.68 -1.27 -21.55
C LEU A 244 15.72 -2.28 -20.38
N ALA A 245 15.69 -1.80 -19.15
CA ALA A 245 15.69 -2.67 -17.97
C ALA A 245 14.42 -3.54 -17.92
N LEU A 246 13.25 -3.00 -18.29
CA LEU A 246 12.01 -3.76 -18.39
C LEU A 246 12.01 -4.75 -19.58
N ALA A 247 12.72 -4.47 -20.65
CA ALA A 247 12.88 -5.43 -21.75
C ALA A 247 13.67 -6.68 -21.33
N GLU A 248 14.58 -6.54 -20.36
CA GLU A 248 15.33 -7.67 -19.78
C GLU A 248 14.52 -8.44 -18.71
N ALA A 249 13.57 -7.77 -18.02
CA ALA A 249 12.74 -8.34 -16.96
C ALA A 249 11.28 -7.83 -17.07
N PRO A 250 10.56 -8.21 -18.15
CA PRO A 250 9.22 -7.66 -18.42
C PRO A 250 8.17 -8.05 -17.37
N GLU A 251 8.38 -9.14 -16.64
CA GLU A 251 7.55 -9.57 -15.52
C GLU A 251 7.50 -8.54 -14.38
N SER A 252 8.52 -7.68 -14.25
CA SER A 252 8.55 -6.60 -13.25
C SER A 252 7.45 -5.55 -13.44
N ALA A 253 6.93 -5.41 -14.67
CA ALA A 253 5.75 -4.60 -14.99
C ALA A 253 4.51 -5.48 -15.28
N GLY A 254 4.50 -6.71 -14.77
CA GLY A 254 3.38 -7.62 -14.90
C GLY A 254 2.11 -7.09 -14.24
N TYR A 255 0.96 -7.65 -14.59
CA TYR A 255 -0.34 -7.26 -14.04
C TYR A 255 -1.11 -8.49 -13.55
N MET A 256 -1.60 -8.42 -12.31
CA MET A 256 -2.34 -9.54 -11.71
C MET A 256 -3.83 -9.49 -12.08
N VAL A 257 -4.31 -10.59 -12.70
CA VAL A 257 -5.73 -10.81 -13.02
C VAL A 257 -6.15 -12.17 -12.50
N GLY A 258 -7.03 -12.20 -11.51
CA GLY A 258 -7.36 -13.43 -10.79
C GLY A 258 -6.11 -14.03 -10.15
N GLY A 259 -5.83 -15.29 -10.39
CA GLY A 259 -4.63 -15.99 -9.91
C GLY A 259 -3.45 -16.00 -10.90
N LYS A 260 -3.46 -15.11 -11.94
CA LYS A 260 -2.43 -15.10 -13.00
C LYS A 260 -1.73 -13.75 -13.05
N ILE A 261 -0.41 -13.77 -13.24
CA ILE A 261 0.39 -12.59 -13.59
C ILE A 261 0.55 -12.57 -15.11
N LEU A 262 0.09 -11.48 -15.72
CA LEU A 262 0.21 -11.24 -17.16
C LEU A 262 1.50 -10.46 -17.42
N THR A 263 2.39 -10.99 -18.23
CA THR A 263 3.63 -10.30 -18.64
C THR A 263 3.37 -9.45 -19.88
N PRO A 264 3.78 -8.17 -19.90
CA PRO A 264 3.63 -7.30 -21.06
C PRO A 264 4.36 -7.85 -22.29
N ARG A 265 3.77 -7.64 -23.47
CA ARG A 265 4.41 -8.04 -24.75
C ARG A 265 5.28 -6.92 -25.35
N HIS A 266 4.93 -5.68 -25.05
CA HIS A 266 5.62 -4.48 -25.53
C HIS A 266 5.93 -3.59 -24.34
N ILE A 267 7.00 -2.81 -24.44
CA ILE A 267 7.44 -1.90 -23.40
C ILE A 267 6.91 -0.49 -23.74
N ASP A 268 5.65 -0.28 -23.41
CA ASP A 268 4.95 0.99 -23.60
C ASP A 268 4.94 1.76 -22.28
N LEU A 269 5.61 2.90 -22.21
CA LEU A 269 5.77 3.66 -20.96
C LEU A 269 4.96 4.95 -20.95
N GLY A 270 4.22 5.16 -19.86
CA GLY A 270 3.58 6.42 -19.56
C GLY A 270 4.58 7.47 -19.06
N ILE A 271 4.46 8.69 -19.57
CA ILE A 271 5.25 9.85 -19.13
C ILE A 271 4.34 10.78 -18.33
N ALA A 272 4.55 10.94 -17.03
CA ALA A 272 3.72 11.83 -16.22
C ALA A 272 4.03 13.31 -16.54
N VAL A 273 3.05 14.03 -17.04
CA VAL A 273 3.14 15.45 -17.41
C VAL A 273 2.18 16.26 -16.54
N GLN A 274 2.74 17.21 -15.76
CA GLN A 274 1.95 18.15 -14.97
C GLN A 274 1.18 19.10 -15.85
N VAL A 275 -0.11 19.26 -15.57
CA VAL A 275 -1.02 20.26 -16.15
C VAL A 275 -1.65 21.11 -15.05
N SER A 276 -2.37 22.17 -15.39
CA SER A 276 -2.89 23.16 -14.44
C SER A 276 -3.77 22.60 -13.32
N ASP A 277 -4.51 21.50 -13.56
CA ASP A 277 -5.48 20.92 -12.63
C ASP A 277 -5.24 19.44 -12.33
N GLY A 278 -4.10 18.88 -12.76
CA GLY A 278 -3.78 17.48 -12.52
C GLY A 278 -2.53 17.00 -13.24
N VAL A 279 -2.50 15.73 -13.59
CA VAL A 279 -1.42 15.06 -14.32
C VAL A 279 -2.04 14.28 -15.48
N LEU A 280 -1.49 14.45 -16.68
CA LEU A 280 -1.77 13.60 -17.83
C LEU A 280 -0.60 12.65 -18.03
N VAL A 281 -0.91 11.45 -18.53
CA VAL A 281 0.09 10.40 -18.74
C VAL A 281 0.01 9.93 -20.20
N PRO A 282 0.64 10.69 -21.15
CA PRO A 282 0.84 10.20 -22.51
C PRO A 282 1.77 8.98 -22.50
N VAL A 283 1.54 8.07 -23.45
CA VAL A 283 2.28 6.82 -23.57
C VAL A 283 3.16 6.84 -24.80
N MET A 284 4.46 6.59 -24.60
CA MET A 284 5.42 6.28 -25.68
C MET A 284 5.43 4.78 -25.92
N ARG A 285 5.25 4.38 -27.17
CA ARG A 285 5.16 2.97 -27.57
C ARG A 285 6.51 2.38 -27.82
N ARG A 286 6.71 1.12 -27.42
CA ARG A 286 7.91 0.31 -27.72
C ARG A 286 9.23 1.05 -27.47
N LEU A 287 9.30 1.75 -26.34
CA LEU A 287 10.40 2.65 -26.03
C LEU A 287 11.78 1.94 -26.00
N ASN A 288 11.76 0.61 -25.82
CA ASN A 288 12.96 -0.23 -25.84
C ASN A 288 13.50 -0.54 -27.26
N GLU A 289 12.74 -0.23 -28.32
CA GLU A 289 13.14 -0.59 -29.70
C GLU A 289 13.91 0.52 -30.42
N SER A 290 13.80 1.79 -29.98
CA SER A 290 14.42 2.95 -30.62
C SER A 290 15.57 3.51 -29.77
N LYS A 291 16.57 4.12 -30.39
CA LYS A 291 17.65 4.80 -29.69
C LYS A 291 17.18 6.12 -29.07
N LEU A 292 17.93 6.62 -28.09
CA LEU A 292 17.63 7.87 -27.41
C LEU A 292 17.44 9.05 -28.39
N ASP A 293 18.27 9.14 -29.41
CA ASP A 293 18.22 10.19 -30.42
C ASP A 293 16.91 10.21 -31.23
N ASP A 294 16.41 9.04 -31.57
CA ASP A 294 15.18 8.88 -32.37
C ASP A 294 13.93 9.23 -31.56
N LEU A 295 14.02 9.10 -30.22
CA LEU A 295 12.91 9.35 -29.30
C LEU A 295 12.71 10.82 -28.90
N ILE A 296 13.69 11.69 -29.20
CA ILE A 296 13.66 13.09 -28.73
C ILE A 296 12.46 13.87 -29.29
N ASP A 297 12.16 13.73 -30.57
CA ASP A 297 11.10 14.48 -31.23
C ASP A 297 9.72 14.02 -30.76
N GLU A 298 9.51 12.69 -30.72
CA GLU A 298 8.29 12.12 -30.20
C GLU A 298 8.05 12.54 -28.74
N TYR A 299 9.07 12.41 -27.88
CA TYR A 299 8.97 12.83 -26.50
C TYR A 299 8.58 14.31 -26.35
N ASN A 300 9.23 15.21 -27.08
CA ASN A 300 8.94 16.63 -27.02
C ASN A 300 7.52 16.93 -27.51
N MET A 301 7.10 16.27 -28.59
CA MET A 301 5.77 16.38 -29.17
C MET A 301 4.69 15.96 -28.16
N ILE A 302 4.79 14.76 -27.59
CA ILE A 302 3.76 14.26 -26.68
C ILE A 302 3.68 15.08 -25.37
N VAL A 303 4.82 15.56 -24.86
CA VAL A 303 4.84 16.45 -23.68
C VAL A 303 4.15 17.79 -24.00
N ALA A 304 4.39 18.35 -25.19
CA ALA A 304 3.72 19.58 -25.63
C ALA A 304 2.22 19.37 -25.83
N GLN A 305 1.82 18.28 -26.47
CA GLN A 305 0.41 17.90 -26.65
C GLN A 305 -0.30 17.72 -25.30
N ALA A 306 0.33 17.01 -24.35
CA ALA A 306 -0.23 16.81 -23.02
C ALA A 306 -0.44 18.14 -22.27
N ARG A 307 0.55 19.05 -22.31
CA ARG A 307 0.43 20.40 -21.70
C ARG A 307 -0.71 21.23 -22.31
N ASN A 308 -0.92 21.08 -23.62
CA ASN A 308 -2.01 21.73 -24.36
C ASN A 308 -3.33 20.97 -24.33
N ARG A 309 -3.40 19.82 -23.64
CA ARG A 309 -4.59 18.92 -23.56
C ARG A 309 -5.10 18.46 -24.92
N ARG A 310 -4.22 18.30 -25.89
CA ARG A 310 -4.52 17.87 -27.27
C ARG A 310 -3.76 16.60 -27.61
N LEU A 311 -3.77 15.65 -26.68
CA LEU A 311 -3.07 14.38 -26.85
C LEU A 311 -3.80 13.53 -27.91
N ASP A 312 -3.06 13.00 -28.86
CA ASP A 312 -3.57 12.09 -29.89
C ASP A 312 -3.95 10.73 -29.27
N ASP A 313 -4.91 10.04 -29.89
CA ASP A 313 -5.46 8.80 -29.33
C ASP A 313 -4.43 7.68 -29.24
N GLU A 314 -3.44 7.65 -30.14
CA GLU A 314 -2.34 6.67 -30.13
C GLU A 314 -1.46 6.75 -28.87
N HIS A 315 -1.38 7.93 -28.24
CA HIS A 315 -0.62 8.17 -27.02
C HIS A 315 -1.48 8.08 -25.75
N ARG A 316 -2.75 7.64 -25.84
CA ARG A 316 -3.65 7.53 -24.69
C ARG A 316 -3.74 6.11 -24.17
N GLY A 317 -3.46 5.94 -22.90
CA GLY A 317 -3.64 4.67 -22.18
C GLY A 317 -2.80 3.50 -22.71
N GLY A 318 -2.92 2.34 -22.09
CA GLY A 318 -2.21 1.13 -22.48
C GLY A 318 -0.73 1.10 -22.12
N GLY A 319 -0.24 2.04 -21.29
CA GLY A 319 1.09 1.94 -20.69
C GLY A 319 1.15 0.78 -19.71
N ILE A 320 2.31 0.13 -19.62
CA ILE A 320 2.58 -0.97 -18.67
C ILE A 320 3.14 -0.47 -17.33
N ALA A 321 3.82 0.67 -17.39
CA ALA A 321 4.38 1.38 -16.24
C ALA A 321 4.50 2.86 -16.58
N THR A 322 4.60 3.70 -15.56
CA THR A 322 4.74 5.15 -15.73
C THR A 322 6.07 5.64 -15.16
N ILE A 323 6.65 6.67 -15.79
CA ILE A 323 7.73 7.44 -15.22
C ILE A 323 7.26 8.83 -14.83
N THR A 324 7.67 9.30 -13.66
CA THR A 324 7.37 10.63 -13.14
C THR A 324 8.63 11.34 -12.65
N ASN A 325 8.74 12.64 -12.94
CA ASN A 325 9.86 13.44 -12.49
C ASN A 325 9.34 14.57 -11.58
N PHE A 326 9.52 14.41 -10.28
CA PHE A 326 9.14 15.40 -9.28
C PHE A 326 10.32 16.29 -8.86
N GLY A 327 11.52 16.02 -9.39
CA GLY A 327 12.71 16.82 -9.15
C GLY A 327 12.59 18.26 -9.66
N GLY A 328 11.76 18.49 -10.70
CA GLY A 328 11.45 19.84 -11.18
C GLY A 328 10.75 20.73 -10.15
N PHE A 329 10.15 20.15 -9.10
CA PHE A 329 9.54 20.87 -7.96
C PHE A 329 10.48 20.97 -6.76
N GLY A 330 11.73 20.57 -6.89
CA GLY A 330 12.70 20.54 -5.79
C GLY A 330 12.51 19.36 -4.82
N LEU A 331 11.58 18.45 -5.08
CA LEU A 331 11.37 17.28 -4.24
C LEU A 331 12.46 16.23 -4.47
N THR A 332 13.08 15.78 -3.39
CA THR A 332 14.16 14.78 -3.45
C THR A 332 13.66 13.35 -3.37
N ASN A 333 12.55 13.14 -2.66
CA ASN A 333 11.92 11.84 -2.49
C ASN A 333 10.40 11.99 -2.52
N SER A 334 9.69 10.93 -2.93
CA SER A 334 8.24 10.87 -3.00
C SER A 334 7.82 9.38 -3.03
N THR A 335 6.54 9.11 -2.81
CA THR A 335 5.93 7.80 -3.04
C THR A 335 4.93 7.94 -4.17
N PRO A 336 5.35 7.84 -5.44
CA PRO A 336 4.43 7.94 -6.56
C PRO A 336 3.48 6.75 -6.58
N MET A 337 2.23 6.96 -7.00
CA MET A 337 1.24 5.88 -7.09
C MET A 337 1.07 5.47 -8.56
N PRO A 338 1.20 4.18 -8.89
CA PRO A 338 0.96 3.70 -10.25
C PRO A 338 -0.51 3.89 -10.66
N LEU A 339 -0.78 3.97 -11.94
CA LEU A 339 -2.16 4.00 -12.44
C LEU A 339 -2.89 2.68 -12.11
N PRO A 340 -4.23 2.66 -12.07
CA PRO A 340 -4.99 1.43 -11.79
C PRO A 340 -4.72 0.28 -12.76
N SER A 341 -4.33 0.60 -14.00
CA SER A 341 -3.97 -0.36 -15.05
C SER A 341 -2.50 -0.81 -15.02
N GLU A 342 -1.69 -0.24 -14.12
CA GLU A 342 -0.24 -0.47 -14.02
C GLU A 342 0.10 -1.02 -12.64
N SER A 343 1.14 -1.84 -12.56
CA SER A 343 1.67 -2.36 -11.30
C SER A 343 2.93 -1.63 -10.82
N LEU A 344 3.51 -0.76 -11.66
CA LEU A 344 4.81 -0.16 -11.41
C LEU A 344 4.86 1.30 -11.86
N ILE A 345 5.51 2.15 -11.08
CA ILE A 345 5.84 3.54 -11.44
C ILE A 345 7.24 3.87 -10.96
N LEU A 346 8.01 4.54 -11.81
CA LEU A 346 9.34 5.03 -11.50
C LEU A 346 9.32 6.54 -11.30
N GLY A 347 9.81 7.01 -10.16
CA GLY A 347 9.94 8.42 -9.81
C GLY A 347 11.39 8.88 -9.77
N ILE A 348 11.64 10.14 -10.18
CA ILE A 348 12.95 10.76 -10.16
C ILE A 348 12.89 12.02 -9.31
N GLY A 349 13.77 12.10 -8.30
CA GLY A 349 13.92 13.25 -7.43
C GLY A 349 14.81 14.35 -8.00
N ALA A 350 14.88 15.45 -7.27
CA ALA A 350 15.77 16.56 -7.58
C ALA A 350 17.25 16.14 -7.46
N VAL A 351 18.06 16.64 -8.39
CA VAL A 351 19.52 16.47 -8.32
C VAL A 351 20.07 17.35 -7.20
N GLN A 352 20.86 16.75 -6.34
CA GLN A 352 21.53 17.43 -5.22
C GLN A 352 23.03 17.15 -5.25
N LYS A 353 23.82 18.09 -4.75
CA LYS A 353 25.22 17.83 -4.39
C LYS A 353 25.26 17.26 -2.99
N VAL A 354 25.74 16.03 -2.86
CA VAL A 354 25.86 15.33 -1.59
C VAL A 354 27.31 14.93 -1.35
N PRO A 355 27.81 14.92 -0.10
CA PRO A 355 29.12 14.39 0.22
C PRO A 355 29.03 12.86 0.18
N VAL A 356 29.89 12.23 -0.61
CA VAL A 356 30.04 10.77 -0.65
C VAL A 356 31.50 10.44 -0.32
N TRP A 357 31.71 9.43 0.52
CA TRP A 357 33.05 8.95 0.81
C TRP A 357 33.64 8.32 -0.43
N SER A 358 34.90 8.70 -0.75
CA SER A 358 35.67 8.11 -1.81
C SER A 358 36.85 7.35 -1.21
N ASP A 359 36.89 6.04 -1.45
CA ASP A 359 38.01 5.18 -1.01
C ASP A 359 39.30 5.47 -1.78
N GLU A 360 39.22 6.02 -2.99
CA GLU A 360 40.38 6.35 -3.81
C GLU A 360 41.19 7.53 -3.26
N VAL A 361 40.50 8.54 -2.72
CA VAL A 361 41.12 9.76 -2.20
C VAL A 361 40.97 9.91 -0.69
N GLU A 362 40.39 8.92 -0.04
CA GLU A 362 40.20 8.81 1.43
C GLU A 362 39.56 10.08 2.05
N CYS A 363 38.59 10.68 1.35
CA CYS A 363 37.87 11.85 1.83
C CYS A 363 36.45 11.93 1.24
N PHE A 364 35.62 12.83 1.79
CA PHE A 364 34.31 13.14 1.24
C PHE A 364 34.47 14.01 -0.03
N VAL A 365 33.89 13.54 -1.13
CA VAL A 365 33.83 14.27 -2.39
C VAL A 365 32.38 14.67 -2.71
N PRO A 366 32.14 15.88 -3.27
CA PRO A 366 30.81 16.28 -3.71
C PRO A 366 30.42 15.56 -5.00
N VAL A 367 29.26 14.88 -4.99
CA VAL A 367 28.72 14.23 -6.19
C VAL A 367 27.32 14.74 -6.48
N GLU A 368 26.99 14.88 -7.77
CA GLU A 368 25.60 15.10 -8.20
C GLU A 368 24.83 13.79 -8.13
N GLN A 369 23.82 13.75 -7.27
CA GLN A 369 22.99 12.57 -6.99
C GLN A 369 21.51 12.93 -7.03
N ALA A 370 20.68 12.01 -7.54
CA ALA A 370 19.22 12.06 -7.41
C ALA A 370 18.73 10.80 -6.71
N GLN A 371 17.52 10.86 -6.14
CA GLN A 371 16.83 9.65 -5.68
C GLN A 371 15.95 9.11 -6.80
N MET A 372 16.11 7.84 -7.08
CA MET A 372 15.21 7.06 -7.92
C MET A 372 14.29 6.25 -7.01
N VAL A 373 12.98 6.32 -7.23
CA VAL A 373 11.97 5.66 -6.40
C VAL A 373 11.09 4.80 -7.29
N ALA A 374 10.94 3.53 -6.97
CA ALA A 374 9.97 2.65 -7.61
C ALA A 374 8.84 2.33 -6.64
N SER A 375 7.58 2.58 -7.03
CA SER A 375 6.41 2.08 -6.30
C SER A 375 5.74 1.01 -7.13
N PHE A 376 5.36 -0.11 -6.47
CA PHE A 376 4.94 -1.32 -7.16
C PHE A 376 3.88 -2.10 -6.40
N ASP A 377 3.07 -2.87 -7.13
CA ASP A 377 2.10 -3.80 -6.58
C ASP A 377 2.82 -5.04 -6.03
N HIS A 378 2.88 -5.16 -4.70
CA HIS A 378 3.62 -6.23 -4.01
C HIS A 378 3.03 -7.64 -4.20
N ARG A 379 1.89 -7.74 -4.90
CA ARG A 379 1.33 -9.04 -5.32
C ARG A 379 1.97 -9.56 -6.61
N VAL A 380 2.64 -8.66 -7.37
CA VAL A 380 3.23 -8.96 -8.68
C VAL A 380 4.74 -9.15 -8.56
N VAL A 381 5.41 -8.26 -7.83
CA VAL A 381 6.87 -8.25 -7.66
C VAL A 381 7.24 -8.03 -6.21
N ASP A 382 8.39 -8.51 -5.81
CA ASP A 382 8.95 -8.30 -4.48
C ASP A 382 10.09 -7.27 -4.47
N GLY A 383 10.62 -7.00 -3.27
CA GLY A 383 11.70 -6.03 -3.08
C GLY A 383 13.01 -6.45 -3.79
N GLY A 384 13.27 -7.75 -3.91
CA GLY A 384 14.45 -8.28 -4.60
C GLY A 384 14.39 -8.03 -6.12
N ASP A 385 13.21 -8.28 -6.73
CA ASP A 385 12.98 -8.02 -8.15
C ASP A 385 13.14 -6.54 -8.49
N ILE A 386 12.52 -5.68 -7.68
CA ILE A 386 12.64 -4.23 -7.84
C ILE A 386 14.08 -3.76 -7.61
N GLY A 387 14.79 -4.33 -6.65
CA GLY A 387 16.20 -4.03 -6.41
C GLY A 387 17.07 -4.33 -7.66
N ARG A 388 16.87 -5.48 -8.29
CA ARG A 388 17.56 -5.88 -9.55
C ARG A 388 17.19 -4.94 -10.70
N LEU A 389 15.89 -4.64 -10.86
CA LEU A 389 15.42 -3.71 -11.89
C LEU A 389 16.06 -2.33 -11.71
N MET A 390 16.03 -1.77 -10.50
CA MET A 390 16.63 -0.46 -10.20
C MET A 390 18.16 -0.47 -10.41
N GLN A 391 18.83 -1.58 -10.11
CA GLN A 391 20.26 -1.74 -10.40
C GLN A 391 20.51 -1.70 -11.91
N ARG A 392 19.64 -2.33 -12.70
CA ARG A 392 19.78 -2.35 -14.14
C ARG A 392 19.51 -0.97 -14.76
N ILE A 393 18.52 -0.24 -14.26
CA ILE A 393 18.28 1.16 -14.65
C ILE A 393 19.52 2.01 -14.35
N ALA A 394 20.10 1.87 -13.14
CA ALA A 394 21.30 2.62 -12.76
C ALA A 394 22.47 2.34 -13.69
N PHE A 395 22.69 1.07 -14.07
CA PHE A 395 23.70 0.70 -15.04
C PHE A 395 23.54 1.47 -16.37
N TYR A 396 22.34 1.58 -16.92
CA TYR A 396 22.11 2.33 -18.15
C TYR A 396 22.28 3.85 -17.98
N ILE A 397 21.97 4.40 -16.82
CA ILE A 397 22.20 5.82 -16.52
C ILE A 397 23.71 6.12 -16.37
N GLU A 398 24.48 5.19 -15.84
CA GLU A 398 25.94 5.28 -15.72
C GLU A 398 26.65 5.07 -17.08
N HIS A 399 25.99 4.39 -18.04
CA HIS A 399 26.48 4.11 -19.38
C HIS A 399 25.56 4.70 -20.46
N PRO A 400 25.44 6.04 -20.56
CA PRO A 400 24.47 6.68 -21.45
C PRO A 400 24.72 6.46 -22.95
N GLU A 401 25.90 5.97 -23.32
CA GLU A 401 26.23 5.54 -24.70
C GLU A 401 25.45 4.30 -25.15
N LEU A 402 24.83 3.56 -24.21
CA LEU A 402 23.98 2.39 -24.51
C LEU A 402 22.51 2.75 -24.73
N LEU A 403 22.12 4.01 -24.51
CA LEU A 403 20.74 4.49 -24.64
C LEU A 403 20.36 4.89 -26.11
#